data_7a0044110507317de54607e9b7879be8
#
_entry.id   7a0044110507317de54607e9b7879be8
#
_cell.length_a   1.000
_cell.length_b   1.000
_cell.length_c   1.000
_cell.angle_alpha   90.00
_cell.angle_beta   90.00
_cell.angle_gamma   90.00
#
_symmetry.space_group_name_H-M   'P 1'
#
loop_
_entity.id
_entity.type
_entity.pdbx_description
1 polymer ?
#
loop_
_entity_poly.entity_id
_entity_poly.type
_entity_poly.pdbx_seq_one_letter_code
_entity_poly.pdbx_strand_id
1 'polypeptide(L)'
;MALGDAQAHDAKERRVHPRDTVVYGGRLAFGAHEFPCTVLNISAGGAQLRVDHEIGAWTIVTLHVDRFGSFHARVVWQRGDKVGVQFLEDAVLVTRRIVAGGG
;
A
#
# COMPACT_ATOMS: atom_id res chain seq x y z
N MET A 1 -10.21 -11.95 -23.85
CA MET A 1 -10.88 -11.92 -23.81
C MET A 1 -11.07 -11.42 -23.40
N ALA A 2 -10.63 -11.42 -22.93
CA ALA A 2 -11.11 -11.16 -22.64
C ALA A 2 -11.16 -10.66 -22.13
N LEU A 3 -10.83 -10.48 -21.90
CA LEU A 3 -11.37 -10.28 -21.64
C LEU A 3 -11.39 -10.00 -21.26
N GLY A 4 -11.00 -9.93 -20.80
CA GLY A 4 -11.48 -9.90 -20.72
C GLY A 4 -11.48 -9.69 -20.26
N ASP A 5 -11.20 -9.61 -19.89
CA ASP A 5 -11.76 -9.77 -19.70
C ASP A 5 -11.70 -9.76 -19.30
N ALA A 6 -11.20 -9.74 -18.80
CA ALA A 6 -11.57 -9.98 -18.73
C ALA A 6 -11.50 -9.92 -18.43
N GLN A 7 -11.40 -9.82 -18.03
CA GLN A 7 -11.86 -10.08 -17.98
C GLN A 7 -11.97 -10.09 -17.66
N ALA A 8 -11.62 -10.14 -17.16
CA ALA A 8 -12.17 -10.40 -17.13
C ALA A 8 -12.36 -10.38 -16.85
N HIS A 9 -12.35 -10.33 -16.44
CA HIS A 9 -13.17 -10.62 -16.39
C HIS A 9 -13.27 -10.68 -16.06
N ASP A 10 -12.74 -10.71 -15.80
CA ASP A 10 -13.37 -10.92 -15.75
C ASP A 10 -13.69 -10.76 -15.33
N ALA A 11 -13.41 -10.81 -14.99
CA ALA A 11 -13.96 -10.81 -14.83
C ALA A 11 -14.33 -10.63 -14.37
N LYS A 12 -14.23 -10.59 -14.11
CA LYS A 12 -14.80 -10.58 -13.84
C LYS A 12 -14.86 -10.61 -13.32
N GLU A 13 -14.46 -10.62 -13.20
CA GLU A 13 -14.68 -10.75 -12.96
C GLU A 13 -14.57 -10.61 -12.59
N ARG A 14 -14.38 -10.63 -12.51
CA ARG A 14 -14.48 -10.48 -12.34
C ARG A 14 -14.34 -10.27 -11.70
N ARG A 15 -14.12 -10.19 -11.38
CA ARG A 15 -14.17 -9.86 -10.78
C ARG A 15 -14.47 -9.60 -10.00
N VAL A 16 -14.50 -9.57 -9.59
CA VAL A 16 -14.66 -9.18 -8.82
C VAL A 16 -14.56 -8.65 -8.03
N HIS A 17 -14.26 -8.53 -7.72
CA HIS A 17 -13.92 -8.09 -6.79
C HIS A 17 -13.74 -7.01 -6.46
N PRO A 18 -13.92 -6.88 -6.10
CA PRO A 18 -13.78 -5.68 -5.79
C PRO A 18 -12.75 -5.10 -5.22
N ARG A 19 -12.21 -4.93 -5.37
CA ARG A 19 -11.38 -4.43 -4.96
C ARG A 19 -11.26 -3.19 -5.13
N ASP A 20 -11.64 -3.09 -5.10
CA ASP A 20 -11.70 -2.15 -5.39
C ASP A 20 -11.30 -1.06 -5.19
N THR A 21 -10.85 -0.98 -5.07
CA THR A 21 -10.68 0.43 -5.32
C THR A 21 -10.75 1.31 -4.07
N VAL A 22 -10.65 0.73 -2.91
CA VAL A 22 -10.58 1.51 -1.70
C VAL A 22 -9.16 2.02 -1.54
N VAL A 23 -9.00 3.34 -1.39
CA VAL A 23 -7.71 3.93 -1.08
C VAL A 23 -7.76 4.54 0.31
N TYR A 24 -6.61 4.62 0.95
CA TYR A 24 -6.52 5.13 2.31
C TYR A 24 -5.58 6.31 2.35
N GLY A 25 -5.91 7.29 3.19
CA GLY A 25 -4.97 8.34 3.51
C GLY A 25 -3.88 7.81 4.41
N GLY A 26 -2.74 8.46 4.38
CA GLY A 26 -1.63 8.06 5.23
C GLY A 26 -0.55 9.11 5.28
N ARG A 27 0.50 8.77 6.01
CA ARG A 27 1.69 9.60 6.13
C ARG A 27 2.92 8.74 6.04
N LEU A 28 3.92 9.27 5.38
CA LEU A 28 5.20 8.61 5.23
C LEU A 28 6.24 9.45 5.96
N ALA A 29 6.90 8.85 6.93
CA ALA A 29 7.89 9.57 7.75
C ALA A 29 9.26 8.92 7.60
N PHE A 30 10.29 9.74 7.42
CA PHE A 30 11.67 9.28 7.49
C PHE A 30 12.54 10.46 7.90
N GLY A 31 13.48 10.17 8.83
CA GLY A 31 14.29 11.22 9.41
C GLY A 31 13.40 12.25 10.09
N ALA A 32 13.63 13.52 9.80
CA ALA A 32 12.84 14.63 10.32
C ALA A 32 11.69 15.02 9.40
N HIS A 33 11.47 14.26 8.33
CA HIS A 33 10.48 14.60 7.31
C HIS A 33 9.24 13.73 7.44
N GLU A 34 8.10 14.33 7.14
CA GLU A 34 6.84 13.62 7.10
C GLU A 34 6.02 14.17 5.94
N PHE A 35 5.51 13.28 5.10
CA PHE A 35 4.75 13.66 3.92
C PHE A 35 3.41 12.96 3.90
N PRO A 36 2.35 13.64 3.48
CA PRO A 36 1.08 12.95 3.24
C PRO A 36 1.25 11.99 2.06
N CYS A 37 0.53 10.90 2.10
CA CYS A 37 0.52 9.93 1.01
C CYS A 37 -0.85 9.31 0.87
N THR A 38 -1.06 8.68 -0.28
CA THR A 38 -2.27 7.89 -0.52
C THR A 38 -1.85 6.44 -0.64
N VAL A 39 -2.47 5.58 0.15
CA VAL A 39 -2.19 4.14 0.10
C VAL A 39 -3.10 3.54 -0.95
N LEU A 40 -2.52 3.08 -2.05
CA LEU A 40 -3.26 2.55 -3.19
C LEU A 40 -3.64 1.09 -3.00
N ASN A 41 -2.78 0.34 -2.35
CA ASN A 41 -3.11 -1.02 -1.90
C ASN A 41 -2.20 -1.39 -0.75
N ILE A 42 -2.61 -2.38 0.01
CA ILE A 42 -1.87 -2.85 1.17
C ILE A 42 -2.10 -4.35 1.32
N SER A 43 -1.05 -5.06 1.70
CA SER A 43 -1.09 -6.49 1.96
C SER A 43 -0.19 -6.80 3.14
N ALA A 44 -0.11 -8.07 3.52
CA ALA A 44 0.76 -8.47 4.63
C ALA A 44 2.23 -8.19 4.36
N GLY A 45 2.65 -8.16 3.09
CA GLY A 45 4.06 -7.97 2.74
C GLY A 45 4.46 -6.53 2.50
N GLY A 46 3.51 -5.67 2.17
CA GLY A 46 3.87 -4.29 1.85
C GLY A 46 2.70 -3.49 1.32
N ALA A 47 3.01 -2.35 0.73
CA ALA A 47 1.99 -1.45 0.23
C ALA A 47 2.51 -0.70 -1.00
N GLN A 48 1.57 -0.20 -1.78
CA GLN A 48 1.85 0.69 -2.88
C GLN A 48 1.24 2.04 -2.56
N LEU A 49 2.03 3.08 -2.71
CA LEU A 49 1.67 4.43 -2.27
C LEU A 49 1.79 5.41 -3.41
N ARG A 50 1.05 6.50 -3.30
CA ARG A 50 1.30 7.70 -4.08
C ARG A 50 1.84 8.77 -3.15
N VAL A 51 3.03 9.27 -3.45
CA VAL A 51 3.72 10.29 -2.65
C VAL A 51 4.29 11.34 -3.60
N ASP A 52 4.07 12.58 -3.29
CA ASP A 52 4.49 13.68 -4.17
C ASP A 52 5.89 14.16 -3.82
N HIS A 53 6.77 13.23 -3.51
CA HIS A 53 8.17 13.54 -3.16
C HIS A 53 9.04 12.37 -3.57
N GLU A 54 10.28 12.63 -3.85
CA GLU A 54 11.26 11.59 -4.13
C GLU A 54 11.83 11.07 -2.83
N ILE A 55 11.60 9.80 -2.55
CA ILE A 55 12.06 9.18 -1.31
C ILE A 55 13.37 8.44 -1.53
N GLY A 56 13.44 7.68 -2.61
CA GLY A 56 14.62 6.87 -2.92
C GLY A 56 14.49 5.43 -2.44
N ALA A 57 14.96 4.51 -3.29
CA ALA A 57 14.97 3.09 -2.97
C ALA A 57 15.82 2.81 -1.73
N TRP A 58 15.43 1.81 -0.96
CA TRP A 58 16.09 1.31 0.24
C TRP A 58 16.01 2.24 1.45
N THR A 59 15.31 3.35 1.35
CA THR A 59 15.05 4.22 2.50
C THR A 59 14.13 3.51 3.48
N ILE A 60 14.51 3.54 4.76
CA ILE A 60 13.66 3.01 5.83
C ILE A 60 12.68 4.11 6.24
N VAL A 61 11.42 3.76 6.29
CA VAL A 61 10.36 4.72 6.54
C VAL A 61 9.38 4.17 7.57
N THR A 62 8.61 5.05 8.17
CA THR A 62 7.43 4.66 8.94
C THR A 62 6.22 5.08 8.13
N LEU A 63 5.37 4.12 7.81
CA LEU A 63 4.14 4.37 7.08
C LEU A 63 2.99 4.34 8.07
N HIS A 64 2.30 5.46 8.21
CA HIS A 64 1.07 5.51 8.98
C HIS A 64 -0.09 5.44 8.00
N VAL A 65 -0.98 4.47 8.20
CA VAL A 65 -2.13 4.26 7.33
C VAL A 65 -3.38 4.50 8.17
N ASP A 66 -4.26 5.36 7.71
CA ASP A 66 -5.51 5.62 8.40
C ASP A 66 -6.25 4.30 8.59
N ARG A 67 -6.75 4.06 9.81
CA ARG A 67 -7.48 2.86 10.23
C ARG A 67 -6.59 1.68 10.58
N PHE A 68 -5.36 1.60 10.07
CA PHE A 68 -4.53 0.42 10.27
C PHE A 68 -3.34 0.65 11.18
N GLY A 69 -2.96 1.91 11.42
CA GLY A 69 -1.85 2.21 12.30
C GLY A 69 -0.54 2.40 11.57
N SER A 70 0.55 2.25 12.28
CA SER A 70 1.89 2.54 11.77
C SER A 70 2.65 1.26 11.49
N PHE A 71 3.43 1.28 10.42
CA PHE A 71 4.23 0.15 9.98
C PHE A 71 5.63 0.62 9.66
N HIS A 72 6.64 -0.13 10.09
CA HIS A 72 8.00 0.09 9.62
C HIS A 72 8.17 -0.58 8.28
N ALA A 73 8.78 0.12 7.34
CA ALA A 73 8.88 -0.37 5.98
C ALA A 73 10.15 0.13 5.31
N ARG A 74 10.49 -0.49 4.20
CA ARG A 74 11.60 -0.09 3.34
C ARG A 74 11.06 0.18 1.96
N VAL A 75 11.46 1.30 1.38
CA VAL A 75 11.13 1.61 -0.02
C VAL A 75 11.93 0.65 -0.91
N VAL A 76 11.24 -0.11 -1.74
CA VAL A 76 11.90 -1.06 -2.63
C VAL A 76 11.94 -0.57 -4.07
N TRP A 77 11.05 0.36 -4.44
CA TRP A 77 11.10 1.00 -5.74
C TRP A 77 10.33 2.31 -5.67
N GLN A 78 10.69 3.20 -6.57
CA GLN A 78 9.94 4.43 -6.80
C GLN A 78 9.93 4.72 -8.29
N ARG A 79 8.76 5.10 -8.79
CA ARG A 79 8.59 5.43 -10.19
C ARG A 79 7.63 6.61 -10.27
N GLY A 80 8.19 7.80 -10.50
CA GLY A 80 7.40 9.01 -10.44
C GLY A 80 6.84 9.22 -9.04
N ASP A 81 5.55 9.39 -8.93
CA ASP A 81 4.87 9.59 -7.66
C ASP A 81 4.44 8.27 -7.00
N LYS A 82 4.75 7.13 -7.61
CA LYS A 82 4.38 5.83 -7.05
C LYS A 82 5.55 5.20 -6.36
N VAL A 83 5.29 4.65 -5.19
CA VAL A 83 6.32 4.08 -4.32
C VAL A 83 5.83 2.73 -3.83
N GLY A 84 6.71 1.73 -3.94
CA GLY A 84 6.44 0.42 -3.35
C GLY A 84 7.27 0.26 -2.10
N VAL A 85 6.64 -0.17 -1.02
CA VAL A 85 7.32 -0.41 0.24
C VAL A 85 7.10 -1.85 0.67
N GLN A 86 8.11 -2.41 1.31
CA GLN A 86 8.07 -3.72 1.92
C GLN A 86 8.05 -3.54 3.43
N PHE A 87 7.10 -4.18 4.10
CA PHE A 87 7.02 -4.09 5.55
C PHE A 87 8.18 -4.86 6.18
N LEU A 88 8.71 -4.29 7.25
CA LEU A 88 9.81 -4.89 8.00
C LEU A 88 9.31 -5.60 9.26
N GLU A 89 8.00 -5.66 9.43
CA GLU A 89 7.38 -6.30 10.58
C GLU A 89 6.86 -7.67 10.19
N ASP A 90 6.62 -8.50 11.20
CA ASP A 90 6.09 -9.83 11.01
C ASP A 90 4.76 -9.79 10.27
N ALA A 91 4.62 -10.61 9.23
CA ALA A 91 3.43 -10.61 8.39
C ALA A 91 2.15 -10.95 9.16
N VAL A 92 2.26 -11.76 10.20
CA VAL A 92 1.10 -12.08 11.04
C VAL A 92 0.60 -10.84 11.77
N LEU A 93 1.53 -10.04 12.31
CA LEU A 93 1.17 -8.80 12.99
C LEU A 93 0.58 -7.79 12.03
N VAL A 94 1.15 -7.68 10.84
CA VAL A 94 0.62 -6.79 9.81
C VAL A 94 -0.80 -7.20 9.43
N THR A 95 -0.99 -8.49 9.20
CA THR A 95 -2.31 -9.02 8.84
C THR A 95 -3.34 -8.69 9.91
N ARG A 96 -2.98 -8.84 11.19
CA ARG A 96 -3.90 -8.51 12.28
C ARG A 96 -4.32 -7.07 12.24
N ARG A 97 -3.40 -6.14 11.98
CA ARG A 97 -3.73 -4.72 11.89
C ARG A 97 -4.66 -4.45 10.72
N ILE A 98 -4.41 -5.08 9.58
CA ILE A 98 -5.25 -4.90 8.39
C ILE A 98 -6.66 -5.40 8.65
N VAL A 99 -6.78 -6.59 9.21
CA VAL A 99 -8.09 -7.18 9.52
C VAL A 99 -8.82 -6.33 10.55
N ALA A 100 -8.14 -5.90 11.60
CA ALA A 100 -8.78 -5.10 12.66
C ALA A 100 -9.23 -3.74 12.12
N GLY A 101 -8.41 -3.11 11.28
CA GLY A 101 -8.75 -1.80 10.73
C GLY A 101 -9.80 -1.86 9.63
N GLY A 102 -9.83 -2.96 8.87
CA GLY A 102 -10.78 -3.13 7.79
C GLY A 102 -12.10 -3.75 8.19
N GLY A 103 -12.07 -4.42 9.33
CA GLY A 103 -13.27 -5.05 9.86
C GLY A 103 -14.16 -4.08 10.61
#